data_98f8c7809f7b51511be1b0a293bb49f2
#
_entry.id   98f8c7809f7b51511be1b0a293bb49f2
#
_cell.length_a   1.000
_cell.length_b   1.000
_cell.length_c   1.000
_cell.angle_alpha   90.00
_cell.angle_beta   90.00
_cell.angle_gamma   90.00
#
_symmetry.space_group_name_H-M   'P 1'
#
loop_
_entity.id
_entity.type
_entity.pdbx_description
1 polymer ?
#
loop_
_entity_poly.entity_id
_entity_poly.type
_entity_poly.pdbx_seq_one_letter_code
_entity_poly.pdbx_strand_id
1 'polypeptide(L)' 'MKKKSTREKFVELCEKRVNKTIKDIRLIGNLSNRINYKYDEKDVRKIIKILKTEITNLEARFESRNGGSGIDFKL' A
#
# COMPACT_ATOMS: atom_id res chain seq x y z
N MET A 1 31.60 -10.47 -8.82
CA MET A 1 30.49 -9.98 -8.12
C MET A 1 29.22 -10.71 -8.41
N LYS A 2 28.48 -11.08 -7.40
CA LYS A 2 27.33 -11.87 -7.60
C LYS A 2 26.10 -11.05 -7.85
N LYS A 3 25.32 -11.42 -8.82
CA LYS A 3 24.08 -10.73 -9.05
C LYS A 3 23.07 -11.23 -8.06
N LYS A 4 22.18 -10.36 -7.62
CA LYS A 4 21.10 -10.76 -6.76
C LYS A 4 20.09 -11.55 -7.57
N SER A 5 19.51 -12.57 -6.96
CA SER A 5 18.45 -13.32 -7.61
C SER A 5 17.19 -12.46 -7.68
N THR A 6 16.22 -12.90 -8.48
CA THR A 6 14.96 -12.17 -8.56
C THR A 6 14.24 -12.18 -7.22
N ARG A 7 14.38 -13.26 -6.46
CA ARG A 7 13.80 -13.33 -5.11
C ARG A 7 14.43 -12.30 -4.19
N GLU A 8 15.75 -12.20 -4.21
CA GLU A 8 16.46 -11.26 -3.37
C GLU A 8 16.09 -9.82 -3.71
N LYS A 9 15.96 -9.53 -5.01
CA LYS A 9 15.57 -8.21 -5.43
C LYS A 9 14.17 -7.88 -4.94
N PHE A 10 13.24 -8.84 -5.03
CA PHE A 10 11.89 -8.62 -4.57
C PHE A 10 11.86 -8.30 -3.07
N VAL A 11 12.56 -9.11 -2.28
CA VAL A 11 12.59 -8.92 -0.83
C VAL A 11 13.16 -7.54 -0.49
N GLU A 12 14.28 -7.21 -1.09
CA GLU A 12 14.94 -5.94 -0.81
C GLU A 12 14.06 -4.75 -1.16
N LEU A 13 13.49 -4.74 -2.35
CA LEU A 13 12.65 -3.63 -2.79
C LEU A 13 11.34 -3.58 -2.01
N CYS A 14 10.79 -4.74 -1.72
CA CYS A 14 9.54 -4.81 -0.98
C CYS A 14 9.71 -4.24 0.42
N GLU A 15 10.75 -4.66 1.12
CA GLU A 15 10.99 -4.16 2.47
C GLU A 15 11.18 -2.65 2.46
N LYS A 16 11.96 -2.17 1.51
CA LYS A 16 12.22 -0.75 1.42
C LYS A 16 10.95 0.05 1.16
N ARG A 17 10.15 -0.40 0.20
CA ARG A 17 8.95 0.32 -0.21
C ARG A 17 7.85 0.24 0.84
N VAL A 18 7.65 -0.94 1.44
CA VAL A 18 6.63 -1.09 2.47
C VAL A 18 6.98 -0.24 3.68
N ASN A 19 8.25 -0.26 4.09
CA ASN A 19 8.66 0.53 5.24
C ASN A 19 8.48 2.03 4.98
N LYS A 20 8.76 2.47 3.76
CA LYS A 20 8.55 3.86 3.41
C LYS A 20 7.07 4.21 3.45
N THR A 21 6.24 3.30 2.95
CA THR A 21 4.79 3.51 2.94
C THR A 21 4.22 3.59 4.35
N ILE A 22 4.69 2.73 5.23
CA ILE A 22 4.26 2.76 6.62
C ILE A 22 4.61 4.11 7.24
N LYS A 23 5.83 4.58 6.99
CA LYS A 23 6.28 5.86 7.51
C LYS A 23 5.40 6.98 6.96
N ASP A 24 5.08 6.94 5.68
CA ASP A 24 4.27 7.97 5.06
C ASP A 24 2.85 7.96 5.64
N ILE A 25 2.29 6.79 5.90
CA ILE A 25 0.98 6.69 6.52
C ILE A 25 1.01 7.30 7.92
N ARG A 26 2.07 7.04 8.67
CA ARG A 26 2.21 7.61 10.01
C ARG A 26 2.31 9.14 9.95
N LEU A 27 2.97 9.65 8.93
CA LEU A 27 3.06 11.10 8.74
C LEU A 27 1.69 11.70 8.47
N ILE A 28 0.86 11.02 7.70
CA ILE A 28 -0.50 11.46 7.49
C ILE A 28 -1.24 11.49 8.83
N GLY A 29 -1.01 10.47 9.65
CA GLY A 29 -1.64 10.40 10.97
C GLY A 29 -1.28 11.56 11.88
N ASN A 30 -0.08 12.12 11.69
CA ASN A 30 0.33 13.28 12.49
C ASN A 30 -0.54 14.51 12.21
N LEU A 31 -1.23 14.54 11.09
CA LEU A 31 -2.12 15.65 10.77
C LEU A 31 -3.40 15.60 11.59
N SER A 32 -3.59 14.55 12.38
CA SER A 32 -4.79 14.44 13.20
C SER A 32 -4.78 15.41 14.39
N ASN A 33 -3.69 16.10 14.63
CA ASN A 33 -3.58 17.05 15.73
C ASN A 33 -4.45 18.27 15.47
N ARG A 34 -5.60 18.34 16.11
CA ARG A 34 -6.57 19.42 15.89
C ARG A 34 -6.12 20.77 16.43
N ILE A 35 -5.10 20.78 17.24
CA ILE A 35 -4.56 22.04 17.72
C ILE A 35 -3.85 22.76 16.58
N ASN A 36 -3.15 22.00 15.75
CA ASN A 36 -2.39 22.58 14.65
C ASN A 36 -3.10 22.56 13.30
N TYR A 37 -4.05 21.67 13.13
CA TYR A 37 -4.66 21.47 11.81
C TYR A 37 -6.18 21.45 11.88
N LYS A 38 -6.81 22.02 10.88
CA LYS A 38 -8.24 22.07 10.83
C LYS A 38 -8.75 21.10 9.79
N TYR A 39 -9.61 20.19 10.22
CA TYR A 39 -10.21 19.22 9.32
C TYR A 39 -11.51 18.69 9.92
N ASP A 40 -12.33 18.04 9.10
CA ASP A 40 -13.57 17.47 9.61
C ASP A 40 -13.67 16.00 9.25
N GLU A 41 -14.76 15.37 9.66
CA GLU A 41 -14.97 13.95 9.45
C GLU A 41 -15.02 13.56 7.98
N LYS A 42 -15.49 14.47 7.15
CA LYS A 42 -15.53 14.19 5.72
C LYS A 42 -14.13 14.03 5.17
N ASP A 43 -13.23 14.90 5.61
CA ASP A 43 -11.85 14.81 5.18
C ASP A 43 -11.25 13.47 5.57
N VAL A 44 -11.48 13.05 6.80
CA VAL A 44 -10.94 11.78 7.30
C VAL A 44 -11.47 10.62 6.48
N ARG A 45 -12.78 10.61 6.22
CA ARG A 45 -13.38 9.53 5.45
C ARG A 45 -12.81 9.45 4.03
N LYS A 46 -12.56 10.61 3.42
CA LYS A 46 -11.98 10.62 2.07
C LYS A 46 -10.56 10.07 2.07
N ILE A 47 -9.76 10.46 3.06
CA ILE A 47 -8.39 9.98 3.17
C ILE A 47 -8.38 8.46 3.33
N ILE A 48 -9.16 7.95 4.26
CA ILE A 48 -9.17 6.52 4.53
C ILE A 48 -9.70 5.75 3.32
N LYS A 49 -10.73 6.27 2.69
CA LYS A 49 -11.31 5.59 1.54
C LYS A 49 -10.33 5.46 0.39
N ILE A 50 -9.59 6.52 0.08
CA ILE A 50 -8.65 6.47 -1.03
C ILE A 50 -7.48 5.53 -0.71
N LEU A 51 -7.02 5.52 0.52
CA LEU A 51 -5.93 4.62 0.90
C LEU A 51 -6.37 3.18 0.85
N LYS A 52 -7.59 2.90 1.29
CA LYS A 52 -8.11 1.53 1.20
C LYS A 52 -8.28 1.09 -0.25
N THR A 53 -8.69 2.01 -1.12
CA THR A 53 -8.83 1.73 -2.54
C THR A 53 -7.47 1.37 -3.14
N GLU A 54 -6.42 2.11 -2.76
CA GLU A 54 -5.09 1.82 -3.27
C GLU A 54 -4.60 0.44 -2.82
N ILE A 55 -4.92 0.07 -1.59
CA ILE A 55 -4.55 -1.25 -1.10
C ILE A 55 -5.29 -2.34 -1.88
N THR A 56 -6.57 -2.12 -2.14
CA THR A 56 -7.35 -3.07 -2.94
C THR A 56 -6.77 -3.22 -4.34
N ASN A 57 -6.38 -2.10 -4.95
CA ASN A 57 -5.77 -2.13 -6.27
C ASN A 57 -4.43 -2.85 -6.25
N LEU A 58 -3.66 -2.65 -5.19
CA LEU A 58 -2.39 -3.34 -5.03
C LEU A 58 -2.60 -4.84 -4.96
N GLU A 59 -3.57 -5.25 -4.16
CA GLU A 59 -3.89 -6.65 -4.01
C GLU A 59 -4.29 -7.28 -5.34
N ALA A 60 -5.11 -6.56 -6.11
CA ALA A 60 -5.53 -7.03 -7.41
C ALA A 60 -4.36 -7.21 -8.38
N ARG A 61 -3.38 -6.33 -8.30
CA ARG A 61 -2.20 -6.44 -9.16
C ARG A 61 -1.41 -7.72 -8.87
N PHE A 62 -1.27 -8.06 -7.60
CA PHE A 62 -0.58 -9.30 -7.24
C PHE A 62 -1.38 -10.52 -7.65
N GLU A 63 -2.68 -10.50 -7.45
CA GLU A 63 -3.52 -11.62 -7.83
C GLU A 63 -3.52 -11.84 -9.33
N SER A 64 -3.60 -10.76 -10.07
CA SER A 64 -3.59 -10.82 -11.52
C SER A 64 -2.30 -11.43 -12.04
N ARG A 65 -1.18 -11.02 -11.46
CA ARG A 65 0.13 -11.51 -11.89
C ARG A 65 0.34 -12.96 -11.51
N ASN A 66 -0.34 -13.41 -10.49
CA ASN A 66 -0.20 -14.80 -10.08
C ASN A 66 -1.09 -15.68 -10.93
N GLY A 67 -1.82 -15.09 -11.85
CA GLY A 67 -2.63 -15.85 -12.73
C GLY A 67 -3.82 -16.42 -12.03
N GLY A 68 -3.82 -16.29 -10.82
CA GLY A 68 -4.85 -16.88 -10.11
C GLY A 68 -5.91 -15.96 -9.88
N SER A 69 -5.80 -14.88 -10.01
CA SER A 69 -6.75 -13.98 -9.73
C SER A 69 -7.96 -14.70 -9.40
N GLY A 70 -8.39 -14.56 -8.45
CA GLY A 70 -9.50 -15.13 -7.97
C GLY A 70 -10.51 -15.58 -8.94
N ILE A 71 -10.32 -15.31 -10.04
CA ILE A 71 -11.18 -15.70 -10.95
C ILE A 71 -11.00 -16.92 -11.48
N ASP A 72 -10.56 -17.31 -11.47
CA ASP A 72 -10.41 -18.29 -12.01
C ASP A 72 -10.98 -19.23 -12.16
N PHE A 73 -11.26 -19.33 -12.66
CA PHE A 73 -11.74 -19.98 -12.89
C PHE A 73 -11.25 -21.02 -13.43
N LYS A 74 -11.25 -21.63 -13.55
CA LYS A 74 -10.82 -22.48 -13.91
C LYS A 74 -11.31 -23.17 -14.68
N LEU A 75 -11.27 -23.52 -15.18
CA LEU A 75 -11.70 -24.08 -15.94
C LEU A 75 -11.61 -25.13 -16.00
#